data_81d0a5370ab94e9e4ddf51e0d0bcd55b
#
_entry.id   81d0a5370ab94e9e4ddf51e0d0bcd55b
#
_cell.length_a   1.000
_cell.length_b   1.000
_cell.length_c   1.000
_cell.angle_alpha   90.00
_cell.angle_beta   90.00
_cell.angle_gamma   90.00
#
_symmetry.space_group_name_H-M   'P 1'
#
loop_
_entity.id
_entity.type
_entity.pdbx_description
1 polymer ?
#
loop_
_entity_poly.entity_id
_entity_poly.type
_entity_poly.pdbx_seq_one_letter_code
_entity_poly.pdbx_strand_id
1 'polypeptide(L)'
;MEGSRIEIADFKQNARDFILWKPSKDEQPGWNSPWGRGRPGWHIECSTMSKKCLDTPFDIHCGGVDLTFPHHENEIAQSCSAFKPNSEPENFSKYWFHNGFVTLNGEKMSKSLGNIQLVNDLLKKYNGETIRLSLLSAHYRQPLNWNKDILEQSKKTLLRIKKNFEKIKVKDFKIFDINENEFYLSLI
;
A
#
# COMPACT_ATOMS: atom_id res chain seq x y z
N MET A 1 -21.58 3.10 12.08
CA MET A 1 -20.89 2.92 10.77
C MET A 1 -21.32 1.65 10.05
N GLU A 2 -22.43 1.04 10.47
CA GLU A 2 -23.03 -0.09 9.76
C GLU A 2 -23.46 0.35 8.37
N GLY A 3 -23.07 -0.41 7.35
CA GLY A 3 -23.45 -0.16 5.95
C GLY A 3 -22.69 0.94 5.20
N SER A 4 -21.79 1.70 5.80
CA SER A 4 -21.17 2.85 5.11
C SER A 4 -20.17 2.49 4.00
N ARG A 5 -19.64 1.27 3.98
CA ARG A 5 -18.72 0.74 2.94
C ARG A 5 -18.90 -0.76 2.69
N ILE A 6 -19.88 -1.39 3.29
CA ILE A 6 -20.13 -2.82 3.22
C ILE A 6 -21.59 -3.02 2.79
N GLU A 7 -21.78 -3.73 1.71
CA GLU A 7 -23.09 -4.06 1.19
C GLU A 7 -23.85 -4.95 2.19
N ILE A 8 -25.07 -4.58 2.54
CA ILE A 8 -25.96 -5.40 3.36
C ILE A 8 -26.45 -6.52 2.46
N ALA A 9 -26.20 -7.77 2.84
CA ALA A 9 -26.63 -8.93 2.07
C ALA A 9 -27.38 -9.90 2.97
N ASP A 10 -28.47 -10.46 2.46
CA ASP A 10 -29.41 -11.30 3.23
C ASP A 10 -28.79 -12.57 3.81
N PHE A 11 -27.66 -13.00 3.28
CA PHE A 11 -26.93 -14.18 3.78
C PHE A 11 -26.02 -13.91 4.98
N LYS A 12 -25.86 -12.64 5.38
CA LYS A 12 -25.06 -12.27 6.55
C LYS A 12 -25.88 -12.41 7.82
N GLN A 13 -25.31 -13.01 8.85
CA GLN A 13 -25.92 -13.05 10.18
C GLN A 13 -25.80 -11.70 10.89
N ASN A 14 -24.71 -10.98 10.64
CA ASN A 14 -24.47 -9.64 11.15
C ASN A 14 -23.99 -8.72 10.03
N ALA A 15 -24.36 -7.45 10.05
CA ALA A 15 -23.91 -6.47 9.06
C ALA A 15 -22.38 -6.31 8.99
N ARG A 16 -21.66 -6.68 10.05
CA ARG A 16 -20.20 -6.66 10.12
C ARG A 16 -19.53 -7.88 9.51
N ASP A 17 -20.30 -8.96 9.22
CA ASP A 17 -19.74 -10.16 8.64
C ASP A 17 -19.14 -9.87 7.27
N PHE A 18 -18.01 -10.49 6.98
CA PHE A 18 -17.33 -10.39 5.70
C PHE A 18 -16.97 -11.78 5.17
N ILE A 19 -16.80 -11.85 3.85
CA ILE A 19 -16.65 -13.11 3.15
C ILE A 19 -15.23 -13.63 3.29
N LEU A 20 -15.08 -14.85 3.84
CA LEU A 20 -13.80 -15.57 3.88
C LEU A 20 -13.57 -16.41 2.62
N TRP A 21 -14.62 -17.04 2.09
CA TRP A 21 -14.58 -17.90 0.92
C TRP A 21 -15.71 -17.56 -0.05
N LYS A 22 -15.37 -17.33 -1.32
CA LYS A 22 -16.34 -16.98 -2.37
C LYS A 22 -16.53 -18.15 -3.32
N PRO A 23 -17.77 -18.55 -3.65
CA PRO A 23 -18.01 -19.52 -4.72
C PRO A 23 -17.39 -19.05 -6.03
N SER A 24 -16.79 -19.96 -6.79
CA SER A 24 -16.22 -19.69 -8.11
C SER A 24 -16.97 -20.47 -9.18
N LYS A 25 -17.33 -19.78 -10.27
CA LYS A 25 -17.81 -20.40 -11.51
C LYS A 25 -16.64 -21.08 -12.23
N ASP A 26 -16.95 -21.92 -13.23
CA ASP A 26 -15.91 -22.69 -13.93
C ASP A 26 -14.88 -21.82 -14.66
N GLU A 27 -15.30 -20.65 -15.15
CA GLU A 27 -14.43 -19.69 -15.85
C GLU A 27 -13.55 -18.86 -14.89
N GLN A 28 -13.78 -18.97 -13.59
CA GLN A 28 -13.06 -18.22 -12.57
C GLN A 28 -12.03 -19.11 -11.87
N PRO A 29 -10.90 -18.55 -11.41
CA PRO A 29 -10.01 -19.26 -10.51
C PRO A 29 -10.78 -19.82 -9.31
N GLY A 30 -10.48 -21.06 -8.93
CA GLY A 30 -11.15 -21.68 -7.80
C GLY A 30 -10.53 -23.01 -7.42
N TRP A 31 -10.66 -23.36 -6.17
CA TRP A 31 -10.13 -24.56 -5.55
C TRP A 31 -11.24 -25.30 -4.82
N ASN A 32 -11.08 -26.59 -4.68
CA ASN A 32 -12.00 -27.42 -3.88
C ASN A 32 -11.83 -27.13 -2.39
N SER A 33 -12.93 -27.04 -1.68
CA SER A 33 -12.96 -26.83 -0.24
C SER A 33 -14.15 -27.57 0.39
N PRO A 34 -14.21 -27.69 1.73
CA PRO A 34 -15.37 -28.24 2.42
C PRO A 34 -16.68 -27.49 2.13
N TRP A 35 -16.58 -26.24 1.68
CA TRP A 35 -17.73 -25.37 1.34
C TRP A 35 -18.00 -25.31 -0.17
N GLY A 36 -17.45 -26.26 -0.93
CA GLY A 36 -17.54 -26.30 -2.38
C GLY A 36 -16.36 -25.62 -3.09
N ARG A 37 -16.42 -25.63 -4.45
CA ARG A 37 -15.43 -24.99 -5.28
C ARG A 37 -15.53 -23.46 -5.15
N GLY A 38 -14.42 -22.80 -4.82
CA GLY A 38 -14.40 -21.37 -4.57
C GLY A 38 -13.00 -20.79 -4.51
N ARG A 39 -12.92 -19.55 -4.10
CA ARG A 39 -11.69 -18.78 -3.91
C ARG A 39 -11.72 -17.99 -2.61
N PRO A 40 -10.55 -17.64 -2.04
CA PRO A 40 -10.49 -16.81 -0.85
C PRO A 40 -11.13 -15.44 -1.08
N GLY A 41 -11.67 -14.86 -0.03
CA GLY A 41 -12.00 -13.44 0.02
C GLY A 41 -10.73 -12.58 0.05
N TRP A 42 -10.84 -11.32 -0.30
CA TRP A 42 -9.69 -10.41 -0.41
C TRP A 42 -8.87 -10.29 0.89
N HIS A 43 -9.53 -10.17 2.03
CA HIS A 43 -8.84 -9.96 3.31
C HIS A 43 -8.03 -11.18 3.74
N ILE A 44 -8.57 -12.39 3.56
CA ILE A 44 -7.91 -13.62 3.99
C ILE A 44 -6.68 -13.94 3.12
N GLU A 45 -6.62 -13.47 1.90
CA GLU A 45 -5.42 -13.58 1.05
C GLU A 45 -4.25 -12.88 1.75
N CYS A 46 -4.42 -11.63 2.17
CA CYS A 46 -3.37 -10.85 2.84
C CYS A 46 -3.03 -11.43 4.22
N SER A 47 -4.02 -11.78 5.03
CA SER A 47 -3.79 -12.39 6.35
C SER A 47 -2.98 -13.69 6.25
N THR A 48 -3.31 -14.55 5.29
CA THR A 48 -2.62 -15.83 5.09
C THR A 48 -1.21 -15.64 4.53
N MET A 49 -1.03 -14.74 3.56
CA MET A 49 0.28 -14.46 2.98
C MET A 49 1.22 -13.82 3.99
N SER A 50 0.74 -12.88 4.78
CA SER A 50 1.51 -12.25 5.86
C SER A 50 1.98 -13.30 6.86
N LYS A 51 1.09 -14.17 7.34
CA LYS A 51 1.46 -15.24 8.25
C LYS A 51 2.47 -16.20 7.64
N LYS A 52 2.26 -16.62 6.38
CA LYS A 52 3.12 -17.61 5.72
C LYS A 52 4.50 -17.08 5.39
N CYS A 53 4.62 -15.82 4.96
CA CYS A 53 5.86 -15.26 4.42
C CYS A 53 6.67 -14.49 5.45
N LEU A 54 6.01 -13.87 6.43
CA LEU A 54 6.64 -12.97 7.39
C LEU A 54 6.51 -13.46 8.84
N ASP A 55 5.56 -14.37 9.09
CA ASP A 55 5.05 -14.71 10.42
C ASP A 55 4.32 -13.51 11.08
N THR A 56 3.81 -13.67 12.31
CA THR A 56 3.12 -12.61 13.07
C THR A 56 3.64 -12.57 14.49
N PRO A 57 3.87 -11.37 15.07
CA PRO A 57 3.76 -10.06 14.43
C PRO A 57 4.95 -9.77 13.50
N PHE A 58 4.68 -9.15 12.35
CA PHE A 58 5.73 -8.60 11.50
C PHE A 58 5.92 -7.09 11.77
N ASP A 59 6.98 -6.50 11.19
CA ASP A 59 7.37 -5.16 11.60
C ASP A 59 6.44 -4.08 11.06
N ILE A 60 6.20 -4.03 9.75
CA ILE A 60 5.48 -2.91 9.13
C ILE A 60 4.42 -3.44 8.15
N HIS A 61 3.17 -2.98 8.32
CA HIS A 61 2.07 -3.16 7.37
C HIS A 61 1.72 -1.84 6.71
N CYS A 62 1.72 -1.84 5.38
CA CYS A 62 1.54 -0.62 4.60
C CYS A 62 0.30 -0.70 3.71
N GLY A 63 -0.32 0.46 3.45
CA GLY A 63 -1.40 0.56 2.47
C GLY A 63 -1.88 1.98 2.23
N GLY A 64 -2.86 2.15 1.37
CA GLY A 64 -3.59 3.42 1.24
C GLY A 64 -4.46 3.67 2.46
N VAL A 65 -4.71 4.93 2.77
CA VAL A 65 -5.57 5.31 3.89
C VAL A 65 -7.01 4.73 3.78
N ASP A 66 -7.45 4.42 2.58
CA ASP A 66 -8.74 3.78 2.30
C ASP A 66 -8.78 2.31 2.70
N LEU A 67 -7.64 1.65 2.82
CA LEU A 67 -7.53 0.28 3.28
C LEU A 67 -7.65 0.13 4.79
N THR A 68 -7.49 1.22 5.57
CA THR A 68 -7.61 1.18 7.02
C THR A 68 -8.90 0.50 7.43
N PHE A 69 -10.02 0.87 6.78
CA PHE A 69 -11.31 0.23 6.97
C PHE A 69 -12.01 -0.01 5.62
N PRO A 70 -12.55 -1.22 5.35
CA PRO A 70 -12.61 -2.37 6.27
C PRO A 70 -11.43 -3.34 6.16
N HIS A 71 -10.49 -3.15 5.21
CA HIS A 71 -9.52 -4.18 4.82
C HIS A 71 -8.56 -4.55 5.97
N HIS A 72 -7.79 -3.60 6.47
CA HIS A 72 -6.81 -3.86 7.54
C HIS A 72 -7.46 -4.30 8.85
N GLU A 73 -8.61 -3.73 9.21
CA GLU A 73 -9.37 -4.16 10.39
C GLU A 73 -9.82 -5.63 10.27
N ASN A 74 -10.22 -6.05 9.07
CA ASN A 74 -10.58 -7.44 8.81
C ASN A 74 -9.38 -8.38 8.82
N GLU A 75 -8.21 -7.93 8.37
CA GLU A 75 -6.96 -8.71 8.46
C GLU A 75 -6.54 -8.91 9.92
N ILE A 76 -6.63 -7.87 10.75
CA ILE A 76 -6.38 -7.96 12.19
C ILE A 76 -7.34 -8.95 12.82
N ALA A 77 -8.64 -8.80 12.57
CA ALA A 77 -9.66 -9.69 13.11
C ALA A 77 -9.40 -11.16 12.74
N GLN A 78 -9.06 -11.44 11.49
CA GLN A 78 -8.74 -12.79 11.00
C GLN A 78 -7.48 -13.35 11.67
N SER A 79 -6.40 -12.58 11.68
CA SER A 79 -5.08 -13.03 12.14
C SER A 79 -5.06 -13.23 13.65
N CYS A 80 -5.62 -12.29 14.40
CA CYS A 80 -5.70 -12.40 15.86
C CYS A 80 -6.63 -13.54 16.27
N SER A 81 -7.77 -13.71 15.62
CA SER A 81 -8.69 -14.80 15.94
C SER A 81 -8.12 -16.19 15.60
N ALA A 82 -7.39 -16.31 14.49
CA ALA A 82 -6.88 -17.61 14.02
C ALA A 82 -5.60 -18.03 14.72
N PHE A 83 -4.69 -17.11 15.02
CA PHE A 83 -3.34 -17.46 15.46
C PHE A 83 -3.06 -17.12 16.92
N LYS A 84 -3.70 -16.13 17.48
CA LYS A 84 -3.59 -15.72 18.89
C LYS A 84 -4.93 -15.22 19.40
N PRO A 85 -5.88 -16.10 19.74
CA PRO A 85 -7.17 -15.70 20.27
C PRO A 85 -7.01 -14.76 21.47
N ASN A 86 -7.80 -13.69 21.52
CA ASN A 86 -7.75 -12.62 22.51
C ASN A 86 -6.47 -11.76 22.49
N SER A 87 -5.75 -11.74 21.38
CA SER A 87 -4.59 -10.88 21.22
C SER A 87 -4.96 -9.49 20.69
N GLU A 88 -4.12 -8.51 21.01
CA GLU A 88 -4.23 -7.14 20.57
C GLU A 88 -3.77 -6.97 19.09
N PRO A 89 -4.17 -5.89 18.41
CA PRO A 89 -3.79 -5.62 17.01
C PRO A 89 -2.28 -5.64 16.74
N GLU A 90 -1.45 -5.30 17.75
CA GLU A 90 0.01 -5.34 17.69
C GLU A 90 0.55 -6.76 17.48
N ASN A 91 -0.26 -7.78 17.74
CA ASN A 91 0.09 -9.18 17.47
C ASN A 91 -0.03 -9.55 15.98
N PHE A 92 -0.60 -8.67 15.15
CA PHE A 92 -0.57 -8.80 13.69
C PHE A 92 0.59 -8.05 13.09
N SER A 93 0.70 -6.72 13.32
CA SER A 93 1.81 -5.88 12.86
C SER A 93 2.17 -4.84 13.91
N LYS A 94 3.48 -4.61 14.10
CA LYS A 94 3.99 -3.65 15.09
C LYS A 94 3.73 -2.19 14.67
N TYR A 95 3.89 -1.90 13.38
CA TYR A 95 3.74 -0.55 12.83
C TYR A 95 2.83 -0.54 11.61
N TRP A 96 2.04 0.52 11.50
CA TRP A 96 1.11 0.75 10.39
C TRP A 96 1.53 2.00 9.62
N PHE A 97 1.61 1.87 8.31
CA PHE A 97 1.98 2.95 7.42
C PHE A 97 0.91 3.17 6.36
N HIS A 98 0.20 4.31 6.42
CA HIS A 98 -0.88 4.62 5.50
C HIS A 98 -0.56 5.83 4.65
N ASN A 99 -0.62 5.66 3.33
CA ASN A 99 -0.43 6.74 2.36
C ASN A 99 -1.72 7.50 2.13
N GLY A 100 -1.59 8.81 1.85
CA GLY A 100 -2.64 9.58 1.23
C GLY A 100 -2.96 9.12 -0.20
N PHE A 101 -4.04 9.65 -0.75
CA PHE A 101 -4.46 9.34 -2.12
C PHE A 101 -3.58 10.04 -3.16
N VAL A 102 -3.45 9.41 -4.33
CA VAL A 102 -2.99 10.08 -5.54
C VAL A 102 -4.22 10.45 -6.36
N THR A 103 -4.40 11.75 -6.60
CA THR A 103 -5.45 12.27 -7.48
C THR A 103 -4.83 12.71 -8.81
N LEU A 104 -5.59 12.74 -9.89
CA LEU A 104 -5.17 13.27 -11.17
C LEU A 104 -5.91 14.58 -11.45
N ASN A 105 -5.20 15.69 -11.51
CA ASN A 105 -5.78 17.04 -11.67
C ASN A 105 -6.89 17.33 -10.63
N GLY A 106 -6.70 16.88 -9.39
CA GLY A 106 -7.67 17.05 -8.31
C GLY A 106 -8.78 16.00 -8.23
N GLU A 107 -8.91 15.14 -9.24
CA GLU A 107 -9.93 14.10 -9.29
C GLU A 107 -9.38 12.72 -8.90
N LYS A 108 -10.20 11.89 -8.26
CA LYS A 108 -9.82 10.52 -7.92
C LYS A 108 -9.58 9.71 -9.21
N MET A 109 -8.42 9.02 -9.29
CA MET A 109 -8.18 8.07 -10.36
C MET A 109 -9.11 6.87 -10.25
N SER A 110 -9.83 6.54 -11.32
CA SER A 110 -10.66 5.34 -11.38
C SER A 110 -10.74 4.77 -12.79
N LYS A 111 -10.98 3.46 -12.90
CA LYS A 111 -11.17 2.79 -14.18
C LYS A 111 -12.41 3.30 -14.92
N SER A 112 -13.47 3.62 -14.18
CA SER A 112 -14.73 4.12 -14.75
C SER A 112 -14.59 5.51 -15.38
N LEU A 113 -13.69 6.34 -14.86
CA LEU A 113 -13.38 7.66 -15.41
C LEU A 113 -12.34 7.61 -16.55
N GLY A 114 -11.71 6.46 -16.78
CA GLY A 114 -10.68 6.32 -17.80
C GLY A 114 -9.43 7.18 -17.58
N ASN A 115 -9.27 7.74 -16.38
CA ASN A 115 -8.20 8.68 -16.04
C ASN A 115 -6.99 8.04 -15.34
N ILE A 116 -6.86 6.71 -15.43
CA ILE A 116 -5.71 6.00 -14.85
C ILE A 116 -4.46 6.29 -15.67
N GLN A 117 -3.40 6.72 -15.00
CA GLN A 117 -2.11 6.95 -15.62
C GLN A 117 -1.14 5.82 -15.24
N LEU A 118 -0.69 5.05 -16.22
CA LEU A 118 0.21 3.94 -16.00
C LEU A 118 1.67 4.42 -15.94
N VAL A 119 2.47 3.86 -15.04
CA VAL A 119 3.90 4.15 -14.92
C VAL A 119 4.63 3.85 -16.24
N ASN A 120 4.27 2.77 -16.93
CA ASN A 120 4.82 2.43 -18.25
C ASN A 120 4.63 3.54 -19.30
N ASP A 121 3.51 4.25 -19.28
CA ASP A 121 3.27 5.36 -20.22
C ASP A 121 4.03 6.62 -19.81
N LEU A 122 4.22 6.84 -18.52
CA LEU A 122 5.07 7.91 -18.01
C LEU A 122 6.54 7.68 -18.37
N LEU A 123 7.04 6.45 -18.26
CA LEU A 123 8.44 6.10 -18.61
C LEU A 123 8.80 6.33 -20.07
N LYS A 124 7.81 6.39 -20.97
CA LYS A 124 8.03 6.80 -22.37
C LYS A 124 8.41 8.28 -22.52
N LYS A 125 8.09 9.11 -21.52
CA LYS A 125 8.25 10.58 -21.56
C LYS A 125 9.21 11.13 -20.50
N TYR A 126 9.31 10.45 -19.38
CA TYR A 126 10.10 10.85 -18.20
C TYR A 126 10.98 9.70 -17.74
N ASN A 127 12.15 10.00 -17.21
CA ASN A 127 12.97 8.98 -16.57
C ASN A 127 12.37 8.59 -15.19
N GLY A 128 12.74 7.42 -14.71
CA GLY A 128 12.22 6.88 -13.44
C GLY A 128 12.54 7.76 -12.23
N GLU A 129 13.71 8.43 -12.22
CA GLU A 129 14.09 9.36 -11.15
C GLU A 129 13.12 10.55 -11.06
N THR A 130 12.68 11.09 -12.20
CA THR A 130 11.70 12.18 -12.25
C THR A 130 10.36 11.72 -11.67
N ILE A 131 9.88 10.54 -12.07
CA ILE A 131 8.63 9.97 -11.56
C ILE A 131 8.72 9.75 -10.04
N ARG A 132 9.82 9.18 -9.56
CA ARG A 132 10.06 8.96 -8.12
C ARG A 132 10.07 10.28 -7.34
N LEU A 133 10.80 11.29 -7.80
CA LEU A 133 10.83 12.59 -7.15
C LEU A 133 9.45 13.25 -7.15
N SER A 134 8.66 13.08 -8.21
CA SER A 134 7.30 13.60 -8.27
C SER A 134 6.39 12.93 -7.22
N LEU A 135 6.52 11.62 -7.01
CA LEU A 135 5.78 10.91 -5.96
C LEU A 135 6.20 11.37 -4.54
N LEU A 136 7.45 11.76 -4.36
CA LEU A 136 7.98 12.27 -3.09
C LEU A 136 7.76 13.77 -2.88
N SER A 137 7.09 14.47 -3.80
CA SER A 137 6.89 15.92 -3.71
C SER A 137 5.87 16.34 -2.64
N ALA A 138 5.05 15.41 -2.16
CA ALA A 138 4.16 15.62 -1.04
C ALA A 138 4.52 14.67 0.12
N HIS A 139 4.17 15.09 1.33
CA HIS A 139 4.27 14.19 2.49
C HIS A 139 3.38 12.96 2.28
N TYR A 140 3.85 11.77 2.62
CA TYR A 140 3.16 10.50 2.30
C TYR A 140 1.72 10.40 2.83
N ARG A 141 1.38 11.08 3.93
CA ARG A 141 0.02 11.14 4.49
C ARG A 141 -0.89 12.15 3.78
N GLN A 142 -0.32 13.05 2.97
CA GLN A 142 -1.08 14.06 2.26
C GLN A 142 -1.54 13.55 0.90
N PRO A 143 -2.69 13.98 0.41
CA PRO A 143 -3.06 13.73 -0.97
C PRO A 143 -2.03 14.32 -1.93
N LEU A 144 -1.61 13.54 -2.91
CA LEU A 144 -0.74 13.99 -3.99
C LEU A 144 -1.59 14.29 -5.23
N ASN A 145 -1.68 15.56 -5.62
CA ASN A 145 -2.33 15.93 -6.87
C ASN A 145 -1.37 15.75 -8.04
N TRP A 146 -1.45 14.58 -8.66
CA TRP A 146 -0.60 14.24 -9.81
C TRP A 146 -1.02 15.01 -11.04
N ASN A 147 -0.08 15.71 -11.66
CA ASN A 147 -0.29 16.47 -12.88
C ASN A 147 1.03 16.65 -13.65
N LYS A 148 0.96 17.24 -14.84
CA LYS A 148 2.13 17.49 -15.67
C LYS A 148 3.12 18.46 -15.01
N ASP A 149 2.65 19.43 -14.26
CA ASP A 149 3.48 20.49 -13.66
C ASP A 149 4.41 19.90 -12.59
N ILE A 150 3.92 18.96 -11.78
CA ILE A 150 4.76 18.23 -10.80
C ILE A 150 5.90 17.47 -11.50
N LEU A 151 5.60 16.81 -12.61
CA LEU A 151 6.61 16.07 -13.40
C LEU A 151 7.66 17.02 -13.99
N GLU A 152 7.25 18.13 -14.58
CA GLU A 152 8.18 19.12 -15.14
C GLU A 152 9.01 19.82 -14.05
N GLN A 153 8.41 20.13 -12.91
CA GLN A 153 9.11 20.70 -11.76
C GLN A 153 10.15 19.72 -11.20
N SER A 154 9.79 18.46 -11.03
CA SER A 154 10.68 17.40 -10.56
C SER A 154 11.85 17.20 -11.53
N LYS A 155 11.58 17.19 -12.84
CA LYS A 155 12.61 17.11 -13.87
C LYS A 155 13.61 18.28 -13.78
N LYS A 156 13.11 19.51 -13.66
CA LYS A 156 13.96 20.70 -13.49
C LYS A 156 14.80 20.61 -12.21
N THR A 157 14.21 20.16 -11.11
CA THR A 157 14.89 19.99 -9.83
C THR A 157 16.00 18.96 -9.93
N LEU A 158 15.76 17.80 -10.54
CA LEU A 158 16.78 16.77 -10.76
C LEU A 158 17.93 17.26 -11.63
N LEU A 159 17.63 17.98 -12.71
CA LEU A 159 18.69 18.56 -13.57
C LEU A 159 19.57 19.55 -12.78
N ARG A 160 18.95 20.36 -11.91
CA ARG A 160 19.68 21.30 -11.04
C ARG A 160 20.56 20.55 -10.03
N ILE A 161 20.05 19.50 -9.41
CA ILE A 161 20.79 18.66 -8.49
C ILE A 161 21.99 18.02 -9.21
N LYS A 162 21.78 17.36 -10.35
CA LYS A 162 22.84 16.71 -11.14
C LYS A 162 23.94 17.72 -11.53
N LYS A 163 23.56 18.89 -12.05
CA LYS A 163 24.50 19.96 -12.39
C LYS A 163 25.33 20.47 -11.20
N ASN A 164 24.74 20.49 -10.01
CA ASN A 164 25.48 20.88 -8.81
C ASN A 164 26.40 19.76 -8.33
N PHE A 165 26.00 18.50 -8.42
CA PHE A 165 26.87 17.37 -8.12
C PHE A 165 28.08 17.30 -9.05
N GLU A 166 27.94 17.58 -10.34
CA GLU A 166 29.06 17.64 -11.29
C GLU A 166 30.10 18.71 -10.90
N LYS A 167 29.68 19.81 -10.27
CA LYS A 167 30.58 20.86 -9.79
C LYS A 167 31.33 20.50 -8.50
N ILE A 168 30.74 19.61 -7.70
CA ILE A 168 31.34 19.14 -6.46
C ILE A 168 32.23 17.95 -6.85
N LYS A 169 33.55 18.17 -6.96
CA LYS A 169 34.52 17.08 -7.09
C LYS A 169 34.58 16.33 -5.75
N VAL A 170 33.61 15.45 -5.53
CA VAL A 170 33.61 14.57 -4.35
C VAL A 170 34.69 13.51 -4.60
N LYS A 171 35.86 13.71 -3.99
CA LYS A 171 36.98 12.78 -4.14
C LYS A 171 36.78 11.47 -3.36
N ASP A 172 35.98 11.48 -2.31
CA ASP A 172 35.74 10.31 -1.46
C ASP A 172 34.31 10.36 -0.88
N PHE A 173 33.38 9.62 -1.48
CA PHE A 173 32.14 9.26 -0.80
C PHE A 173 32.45 8.05 0.09
N LYS A 174 32.73 8.27 1.37
CA LYS A 174 32.55 7.20 2.35
C LYS A 174 31.06 6.92 2.44
N ILE A 175 30.64 5.73 2.02
CA ILE A 175 29.34 5.21 2.37
C ILE A 175 29.33 5.16 3.88
N PHE A 176 28.53 6.02 4.52
CA PHE A 176 28.33 5.95 5.96
C PHE A 176 27.80 4.57 6.28
N ASP A 177 28.51 3.83 7.12
CA ASP A 177 27.97 2.60 7.69
C ASP A 177 26.79 3.01 8.57
N ILE A 178 25.59 2.61 8.17
CA ILE A 178 24.35 2.92 8.88
C ILE A 178 24.42 2.42 10.32
N ASN A 179 25.19 1.35 10.57
CA ASN A 179 25.34 0.75 11.90
C ASN A 179 26.24 1.56 12.84
N GLU A 180 27.06 2.48 12.33
CA GLU A 180 27.94 3.33 13.13
C GLU A 180 27.41 4.76 13.34
N ASN A 181 26.24 5.10 12.76
CA ASN A 181 25.71 6.44 12.82
C ASN A 181 24.76 6.59 14.02
N GLU A 182 25.20 7.31 15.07
CA GLU A 182 24.39 7.60 16.26
C GLU A 182 23.04 8.23 15.95
N PHE A 183 22.92 8.99 14.86
CA PHE A 183 21.65 9.57 14.43
C PHE A 183 20.63 8.50 14.07
N TYR A 184 21.02 7.44 13.36
CA TYR A 184 20.13 6.32 13.05
C TYR A 184 19.79 5.49 14.28
N LEU A 185 20.75 5.28 15.18
CA LEU A 185 20.52 4.57 16.45
C LEU A 185 19.57 5.33 17.40
N SER A 186 19.46 6.66 17.25
CA SER A 186 18.51 7.47 18.03
C SER A 186 17.07 7.47 17.45
N LEU A 187 16.85 6.91 16.26
CA LEU A 187 15.55 6.83 15.59
C LEU A 187 14.88 5.46 15.76
N ILE A 188 15.58 4.47 16.31
CA ILE A 188 15.10 3.14 16.65
C ILE A 188 14.81 3.06 18.14
#